data_287d08c3a2ebf1a9b6e1c9f9008b721f
#
_entry.id   287d08c3a2ebf1a9b6e1c9f9008b721f
#
_cell.length_a   1.000
_cell.length_b   1.000
_cell.length_c   1.000
_cell.angle_alpha   90.00
_cell.angle_beta   90.00
_cell.angle_gamma   90.00
#
_symmetry.space_group_name_H-M   'P 1'
#
loop_
_entity.id
_entity.type
_entity.pdbx_description
1 polymer ?
#
loop_
_entity_poly.entity_id
_entity_poly.type
_entity_poly.pdbx_seq_one_letter_code
_entity_poly.pdbx_strand_id
1 'polypeptide(L)'
;MGTQFNRARNDLDALIVNIGHRGKLSKDEASLEWGVKYTHEDFRDQIRESEFLDSLGYSVRPPDNEFVNNQPQEPFNAPIIPYTSISALNFVKTNRLSAFFQYSKRTLWNTNNIYYNLGFRTQYWTLSGEGFPNNSQIIFSPRGQFAIKPSWKADMLFRIAAGVYQQPPFYRELRDQTGTIQPDVKAQKSIHLVLGNEYSFELWNRPFKLSSEVYYKNLTNVNPYTLEDVRIRYAAANNATAYAYGFDMRLNGAFVPGTESWVSLGFLKTEENIDNRGYISRPTDQRFQLGILWQDYIPTIPSLRMYLNLVYNTGVPGGSPSYADPYNFQNRLRDNKRADLGLSLIHI
;
A
#
# COMPACT_ATOMS: atom_id res chain seq x y z
N MET A 1 -28.08 -10.77 -16.52
CA MET A 1 -28.34 -9.82 -15.42
C MET A 1 -27.96 -10.52 -14.14
N GLY A 2 -27.28 -9.85 -13.21
CA GLY A 2 -26.85 -10.47 -11.96
C GLY A 2 -28.04 -10.79 -11.07
N THR A 3 -28.08 -12.02 -10.61
CA THR A 3 -29.09 -12.55 -9.70
C THR A 3 -28.58 -12.57 -8.26
N GLN A 4 -27.45 -11.94 -8.03
CA GLN A 4 -26.78 -11.84 -6.74
C GLN A 4 -26.90 -10.42 -6.21
N PHE A 5 -27.34 -10.27 -4.97
CA PHE A 5 -27.34 -8.99 -4.29
C PHE A 5 -26.85 -9.13 -2.86
N ASN A 6 -26.04 -8.17 -2.47
CA ASN A 6 -25.44 -8.10 -1.15
C ASN A 6 -26.13 -7.00 -0.36
N ARG A 7 -26.52 -7.31 0.87
CA ARG A 7 -26.96 -6.32 1.85
C ARG A 7 -25.92 -6.23 2.95
N ALA A 8 -25.27 -5.08 3.08
CA ALA A 8 -24.35 -4.81 4.16
C ALA A 8 -24.81 -3.61 4.97
N ARG A 9 -24.79 -3.77 6.29
CA ARG A 9 -24.96 -2.70 7.26
C ARG A 9 -23.87 -2.83 8.29
N ASN A 10 -22.81 -2.03 8.14
CA ASN A 10 -21.70 -1.99 9.04
C ASN A 10 -21.68 -0.65 9.77
N ASP A 11 -21.54 -0.71 11.07
CA ASP A 11 -21.53 0.44 11.97
C ASP A 11 -20.28 0.38 12.83
N LEU A 12 -19.39 1.37 12.68
CA LEU A 12 -18.10 1.44 13.37
C LEU A 12 -18.00 2.76 14.13
N ASP A 13 -18.09 2.67 15.44
CA ASP A 13 -17.78 3.75 16.35
C ASP A 13 -16.34 3.62 16.85
N ALA A 14 -15.60 4.71 16.86
CA ALA A 14 -14.22 4.72 17.32
C ALA A 14 -13.92 5.97 18.16
N LEU A 15 -13.40 5.76 19.37
CA LEU A 15 -12.77 6.80 20.18
C LEU A 15 -11.25 6.64 20.07
N ILE A 16 -10.56 7.67 19.57
CA ILE A 16 -9.11 7.67 19.43
C ILE A 16 -8.51 8.86 20.15
N VAL A 17 -7.67 8.59 21.15
CA VAL A 17 -6.94 9.60 21.92
C VAL A 17 -5.45 9.45 21.65
N ASN A 18 -4.81 10.55 21.27
CA ASN A 18 -3.38 10.58 20.98
C ASN A 18 -2.68 11.62 21.84
N ILE A 19 -1.59 11.23 22.50
CA ILE A 19 -0.68 12.13 23.20
C ILE A 19 0.73 11.84 22.70
N GLY A 20 1.49 12.88 22.36
CA GLY A 20 2.84 12.69 21.86
C GLY A 20 3.76 13.86 22.13
N HIS A 21 5.04 13.55 22.20
CA HIS A 21 6.14 14.50 22.26
C HIS A 21 7.15 14.21 21.17
N ARG A 22 7.68 15.25 20.54
CA ARG A 22 8.75 15.16 19.55
C ARG A 22 9.76 16.27 19.83
N GLY A 23 11.05 15.91 19.83
CA GLY A 23 12.13 16.85 19.95
C GLY A 23 13.13 16.74 18.81
N LYS A 24 13.81 17.85 18.54
CA LYS A 24 14.91 17.93 17.58
C LYS A 24 16.02 18.80 18.14
N LEU A 25 17.24 18.30 18.07
CA LEU A 25 18.46 19.05 18.36
C LEU A 25 19.33 19.05 17.11
N SER A 26 19.71 20.23 16.65
CA SER A 26 20.59 20.39 15.48
C SER A 26 21.83 21.17 15.88
N LYS A 27 23.00 20.66 15.55
CA LYS A 27 24.29 21.27 15.77
C LYS A 27 25.28 20.82 14.68
N ASP A 28 25.99 21.76 14.09
CA ASP A 28 27.12 21.52 13.18
C ASP A 28 26.84 20.39 12.15
N GLU A 29 25.94 20.58 11.22
CA GLU A 29 25.58 19.58 10.19
C GLU A 29 25.07 18.23 10.74
N ALA A 30 24.85 18.12 12.04
CA ALA A 30 24.26 16.95 12.68
C ALA A 30 22.89 17.28 13.25
N SER A 31 21.98 16.34 13.21
CA SER A 31 20.68 16.45 13.86
C SER A 31 20.30 15.15 14.57
N LEU A 32 19.72 15.33 15.74
CA LEU A 32 19.17 14.29 16.58
C LEU A 32 17.67 14.53 16.70
N GLU A 33 16.88 13.55 16.34
CA GLU A 33 15.43 13.60 16.48
C GLU A 33 14.94 12.43 17.33
N TRP A 34 13.98 12.71 18.20
CA TRP A 34 13.32 11.68 19.01
C TRP A 34 11.84 11.98 19.18
N GLY A 35 11.10 10.97 19.51
CA GLY A 35 9.68 11.16 19.83
C GLY A 35 9.11 9.95 20.54
N VAL A 36 8.09 10.24 21.33
CA VAL A 36 7.25 9.26 22.02
C VAL A 36 5.81 9.59 21.74
N LYS A 37 5.00 8.59 21.43
CA LYS A 37 3.57 8.73 21.18
C LYS A 37 2.82 7.62 21.88
N TYR A 38 1.80 7.98 22.64
CA TYR A 38 0.79 7.07 23.16
C TYR A 38 -0.52 7.25 22.39
N THR A 39 -1.16 6.15 22.07
CA THR A 39 -2.46 6.13 21.39
C THR A 39 -3.37 5.15 22.12
N HIS A 40 -4.53 5.60 22.55
CA HIS A 40 -5.63 4.78 23.04
C HIS A 40 -6.72 4.75 21.98
N GLU A 41 -7.19 3.54 21.64
CA GLU A 41 -8.25 3.32 20.65
C GLU A 41 -9.31 2.43 21.31
N ASP A 42 -10.57 2.82 21.22
CA ASP A 42 -11.73 2.05 21.67
C ASP A 42 -12.72 1.94 20.50
N PHE A 43 -12.93 0.71 20.05
CA PHE A 43 -13.76 0.39 18.90
C PHE A 43 -14.99 -0.39 19.31
N ARG A 44 -16.14 0.03 18.79
CA ARG A 44 -17.37 -0.75 18.72
C ARG A 44 -17.69 -0.97 17.25
N ASP A 45 -17.65 -2.22 16.80
CA ASP A 45 -17.88 -2.58 15.40
C ASP A 45 -19.02 -3.59 15.29
N GLN A 46 -20.10 -3.18 14.65
CA GLN A 46 -21.23 -4.02 14.34
C GLN A 46 -21.25 -4.33 12.84
N ILE A 47 -21.22 -5.60 12.50
CA ILE A 47 -21.25 -6.10 11.13
C ILE A 47 -22.53 -6.89 10.93
N ARG A 48 -23.25 -6.59 9.89
CA ARG A 48 -24.40 -7.36 9.42
C ARG A 48 -24.33 -7.39 7.90
N GLU A 49 -23.88 -8.50 7.36
CA GLU A 49 -23.76 -8.69 5.92
C GLU A 49 -24.50 -9.95 5.53
N SER A 50 -25.28 -9.87 4.49
CA SER A 50 -26.03 -11.00 3.96
C SER A 50 -25.93 -10.98 2.45
N GLU A 51 -25.61 -12.11 1.87
CA GLU A 51 -25.62 -12.35 0.43
C GLU A 51 -26.82 -13.18 0.07
N PHE A 52 -27.59 -12.71 -0.89
CA PHE A 52 -28.74 -13.38 -1.41
C PHE A 52 -28.49 -13.79 -2.85
N LEU A 53 -28.87 -14.98 -3.17
CA LEU A 53 -28.90 -15.47 -4.55
C LEU A 53 -30.37 -15.53 -4.97
N ASP A 54 -30.72 -14.69 -5.93
CA ASP A 54 -32.02 -14.70 -6.57
C ASP A 54 -31.83 -15.09 -8.02
N SER A 55 -32.43 -16.17 -8.41
CA SER A 55 -32.46 -16.70 -9.77
C SER A 55 -33.89 -17.01 -10.22
N LEU A 56 -34.85 -16.16 -9.88
CA LEU A 56 -36.28 -16.42 -10.12
C LEU A 56 -36.71 -17.74 -9.45
N GLY A 57 -36.25 -17.98 -8.22
CA GLY A 57 -36.53 -19.20 -7.49
C GLY A 57 -35.52 -20.34 -7.70
N TYR A 58 -34.46 -20.13 -8.48
CA TYR A 58 -33.39 -21.11 -8.68
C TYR A 58 -32.11 -20.71 -7.99
N SER A 59 -31.42 -21.67 -7.38
CA SER A 59 -30.07 -21.45 -6.89
C SER A 59 -29.11 -21.44 -8.08
N VAL A 60 -28.37 -20.34 -8.27
CA VAL A 60 -27.39 -20.20 -9.36
C VAL A 60 -26.02 -20.67 -8.92
N ARG A 61 -25.81 -20.84 -7.63
CA ARG A 61 -24.55 -21.29 -7.07
C ARG A 61 -24.61 -22.78 -6.76
N PRO A 62 -23.85 -23.60 -7.48
CA PRO A 62 -23.80 -25.01 -7.13
C PRO A 62 -23.12 -25.17 -5.75
N PRO A 63 -23.66 -25.98 -4.87
CA PRO A 63 -22.91 -26.41 -3.68
C PRO A 63 -21.70 -27.25 -4.13
N ASP A 64 -20.56 -27.03 -3.51
CA ASP A 64 -19.40 -27.95 -3.55
C ASP A 64 -18.86 -28.36 -4.94
N ASN A 65 -18.57 -27.41 -5.82
CA ASN A 65 -17.91 -27.64 -7.12
C ASN A 65 -18.64 -28.53 -8.14
N GLU A 66 -19.82 -29.04 -7.86
CA GLU A 66 -20.60 -29.75 -8.84
C GLU A 66 -21.74 -28.89 -9.37
N PHE A 67 -21.80 -28.69 -10.67
CA PHE A 67 -22.91 -28.03 -11.32
C PHE A 67 -24.08 -29.01 -11.42
N VAL A 68 -25.01 -28.90 -10.50
CA VAL A 68 -26.23 -29.70 -10.52
C VAL A 68 -27.30 -29.01 -11.36
N ASN A 69 -27.56 -29.55 -12.54
CA ASN A 69 -28.56 -28.98 -13.46
C ASN A 69 -30.01 -29.47 -13.14
N ASN A 70 -30.30 -29.81 -11.90
CA ASN A 70 -31.59 -30.25 -11.40
C ASN A 70 -32.32 -29.13 -10.63
N GLN A 71 -32.35 -27.94 -11.18
CA GLN A 71 -33.07 -26.80 -10.57
C GLN A 71 -34.59 -27.02 -10.71
N PRO A 72 -35.38 -26.82 -9.64
CA PRO A 72 -36.80 -26.84 -9.76
C PRO A 72 -37.26 -25.73 -10.73
N GLN A 73 -38.17 -26.06 -11.62
CA GLN A 73 -38.68 -25.11 -12.61
C GLN A 73 -39.84 -24.25 -12.08
N GLU A 74 -40.27 -24.50 -10.86
CA GLU A 74 -41.33 -23.72 -10.23
C GLU A 74 -40.72 -22.59 -9.37
N PRO A 75 -41.40 -21.44 -9.27
CA PRO A 75 -40.99 -20.35 -8.42
C PRO A 75 -40.82 -20.81 -6.97
N PHE A 76 -39.73 -20.42 -6.32
CA PHE A 76 -39.46 -20.75 -4.94
C PHE A 76 -40.39 -19.93 -4.02
N ASN A 77 -41.30 -20.61 -3.33
CA ASN A 77 -42.30 -20.01 -2.45
C ASN A 77 -41.92 -19.95 -0.98
N ALA A 78 -40.70 -20.39 -0.60
CA ALA A 78 -40.20 -20.32 0.76
C ALA A 78 -39.58 -18.93 1.06
N PRO A 79 -39.40 -18.57 2.33
CA PRO A 79 -38.67 -17.36 2.70
C PRO A 79 -37.27 -17.35 2.08
N ILE A 80 -36.81 -16.20 1.58
CA ILE A 80 -35.48 -16.03 1.04
C ILE A 80 -34.48 -16.20 2.20
N ILE A 81 -33.66 -17.24 2.13
CA ILE A 81 -32.60 -17.51 3.08
C ILE A 81 -31.30 -16.92 2.55
N PRO A 82 -30.56 -16.11 3.32
CA PRO A 82 -29.24 -15.63 2.88
C PRO A 82 -28.33 -16.82 2.56
N TYR A 83 -27.64 -16.75 1.42
CA TYR A 83 -26.62 -17.73 1.06
C TYR A 83 -25.43 -17.68 2.04
N THR A 84 -24.98 -16.47 2.35
CA THR A 84 -24.03 -16.21 3.42
C THR A 84 -24.58 -15.12 4.34
N SER A 85 -24.35 -15.26 5.63
CA SER A 85 -24.71 -14.27 6.62
C SER A 85 -23.56 -14.11 7.61
N ILE A 86 -23.06 -12.89 7.75
CA ILE A 86 -22.07 -12.50 8.74
C ILE A 86 -22.75 -11.55 9.70
N SER A 87 -22.75 -11.92 10.99
CA SER A 87 -23.27 -11.07 12.06
C SER A 87 -22.28 -11.08 13.22
N ALA A 88 -21.65 -9.94 13.48
CA ALA A 88 -20.69 -9.80 14.56
C ALA A 88 -20.87 -8.45 15.27
N LEU A 89 -20.61 -8.45 16.56
CA LEU A 89 -20.51 -7.25 17.39
C LEU A 89 -19.23 -7.35 18.21
N ASN A 90 -18.28 -6.47 17.93
CA ASN A 90 -16.96 -6.50 18.53
C ASN A 90 -16.74 -5.25 19.38
N PHE A 91 -16.18 -5.43 20.57
CA PHE A 91 -15.68 -4.36 21.44
C PHE A 91 -14.19 -4.58 21.65
N VAL A 92 -13.37 -3.67 21.12
CA VAL A 92 -11.92 -3.82 21.08
C VAL A 92 -11.24 -2.56 21.56
N LYS A 93 -10.34 -2.70 22.53
CA LYS A 93 -9.49 -1.63 23.04
C LYS A 93 -8.04 -1.90 22.72
N THR A 94 -7.36 -0.91 22.19
CA THR A 94 -5.94 -0.97 21.88
C THR A 94 -5.21 0.17 22.56
N ASN A 95 -4.13 -0.15 23.26
CA ASN A 95 -3.20 0.85 23.76
C ASN A 95 -1.86 0.67 23.04
N ARG A 96 -1.34 1.73 22.46
CA ARG A 96 -0.09 1.70 21.68
C ARG A 96 0.88 2.75 22.22
N LEU A 97 2.08 2.32 22.55
CA LEU A 97 3.20 3.18 22.88
C LEU A 97 4.27 3.04 21.81
N SER A 98 4.64 4.12 21.17
CA SER A 98 5.71 4.15 20.17
C SER A 98 6.79 5.15 20.56
N ALA A 99 8.05 4.76 20.39
CA ALA A 99 9.18 5.65 20.55
C ALA A 99 10.10 5.52 19.34
N PHE A 100 10.76 6.61 18.99
CA PHE A 100 11.78 6.61 17.95
C PHE A 100 12.93 7.54 18.31
N PHE A 101 14.07 7.19 17.73
CA PHE A 101 15.30 7.96 17.81
C PHE A 101 15.95 7.93 16.43
N GLN A 102 16.46 9.08 15.97
CA GLN A 102 17.11 9.21 14.68
C GLN A 102 18.25 10.19 14.74
N TYR A 103 19.41 9.77 14.27
CA TYR A 103 20.60 10.59 14.14
C TYR A 103 20.95 10.75 12.67
N SER A 104 21.17 11.98 12.23
CA SER A 104 21.57 12.32 10.88
C SER A 104 22.78 13.22 10.91
N LYS A 105 23.73 13.03 10.01
CA LYS A 105 24.89 13.91 9.86
C LYS A 105 25.30 14.05 8.40
N ARG A 106 25.68 15.26 8.05
CA ARG A 106 26.44 15.56 6.82
C ARG A 106 27.89 15.76 7.19
N THR A 107 28.79 15.31 6.36
CA THR A 107 30.23 15.45 6.57
C THR A 107 30.96 15.36 5.24
N LEU A 108 32.20 15.83 5.22
CA LEU A 108 33.10 15.66 4.11
C LEU A 108 34.03 14.46 4.41
N TRP A 109 34.19 13.60 3.42
CA TRP A 109 35.21 12.57 3.40
C TRP A 109 36.14 12.82 2.22
N ASN A 110 37.36 13.30 2.53
CA ASN A 110 38.20 13.96 1.55
C ASN A 110 37.45 15.14 0.90
N THR A 111 37.13 15.04 -0.38
CA THR A 111 36.39 16.06 -1.13
C THR A 111 34.92 15.69 -1.38
N ASN A 112 34.49 14.49 -0.97
CA ASN A 112 33.15 14.00 -1.22
C ASN A 112 32.19 14.38 -0.10
N ASN A 113 30.99 14.82 -0.46
CA ASN A 113 29.92 15.04 0.53
C ASN A 113 29.27 13.71 0.90
N ILE A 114 29.25 13.41 2.18
CA ILE A 114 28.61 12.23 2.74
C ILE A 114 27.43 12.65 3.60
N TYR A 115 26.36 11.90 3.51
CA TYR A 115 25.21 11.98 4.39
C TYR A 115 24.89 10.60 4.94
N TYR A 116 24.67 10.50 6.24
CA TYR A 116 24.14 9.27 6.84
C TYR A 116 23.04 9.58 7.84
N ASN A 117 22.13 8.63 7.94
CA ASN A 117 20.98 8.68 8.83
C ASN A 117 20.81 7.29 9.45
N LEU A 118 20.82 7.22 10.76
CA LEU A 118 20.57 6.01 11.52
C LEU A 118 19.37 6.22 12.40
N GLY A 119 18.43 5.32 12.33
CA GLY A 119 17.17 5.42 13.06
C GLY A 119 16.78 4.10 13.73
N PHE A 120 16.11 4.23 14.84
CA PHE A 120 15.54 3.12 15.57
C PHE A 120 14.13 3.49 16.02
N ARG A 121 13.17 2.57 15.81
CA ARG A 121 11.80 2.72 16.32
C ARG A 121 11.41 1.47 17.09
N THR A 122 10.75 1.67 18.21
CA THR A 122 10.10 0.60 18.96
C THR A 122 8.61 0.91 19.12
N GLN A 123 7.79 -0.13 19.13
CA GLN A 123 6.37 -0.01 19.40
C GLN A 123 5.95 -1.17 20.31
N TYR A 124 5.18 -0.82 21.31
CA TYR A 124 4.52 -1.76 22.20
C TYR A 124 3.02 -1.51 22.11
N TRP A 125 2.23 -2.55 21.99
CA TRP A 125 0.78 -2.42 22.04
C TRP A 125 0.14 -3.56 22.81
N THR A 126 -1.04 -3.26 23.36
CA THR A 126 -1.91 -4.23 24.00
C THR A 126 -3.24 -4.24 23.28
N LEU A 127 -3.82 -5.40 23.18
CA LEU A 127 -5.15 -5.64 22.64
C LEU A 127 -5.99 -6.27 23.74
N SER A 128 -7.18 -5.73 23.98
CA SER A 128 -8.16 -6.26 24.94
C SER A 128 -9.58 -6.09 24.40
N GLY A 129 -10.50 -6.89 24.85
CA GLY A 129 -11.90 -6.82 24.43
C GLY A 129 -12.74 -7.94 24.99
N GLU A 130 -13.99 -8.00 24.53
CA GLU A 130 -14.93 -9.04 24.93
C GLU A 130 -14.77 -10.28 24.04
N GLY A 131 -14.79 -11.46 24.66
CA GLY A 131 -14.79 -12.74 23.94
C GLY A 131 -13.42 -13.27 23.49
N PHE A 132 -12.32 -12.59 23.84
CA PHE A 132 -10.96 -13.05 23.53
C PHE A 132 -9.95 -12.67 24.63
N PRO A 133 -8.82 -13.41 24.78
CA PRO A 133 -7.80 -13.10 25.77
C PRO A 133 -7.04 -11.82 25.42
N ASN A 134 -6.57 -11.12 26.44
CA ASN A 134 -5.69 -9.97 26.26
C ASN A 134 -4.36 -10.41 25.62
N ASN A 135 -3.90 -9.66 24.64
CA ASN A 135 -2.62 -9.90 23.97
C ASN A 135 -1.75 -8.64 24.02
N SER A 136 -0.43 -8.83 24.05
CA SER A 136 0.52 -7.73 23.97
C SER A 136 1.73 -8.12 23.14
N GLN A 137 2.27 -7.17 22.39
CA GLN A 137 3.40 -7.38 21.52
C GLN A 137 4.34 -6.16 21.54
N ILE A 138 5.63 -6.43 21.32
CA ILE A 138 6.66 -5.40 21.16
C ILE A 138 7.45 -5.67 19.88
N ILE A 139 7.79 -4.62 19.15
CA ILE A 139 8.58 -4.69 17.92
C ILE A 139 9.68 -3.65 17.88
N PHE A 140 10.73 -3.98 17.11
CA PHE A 140 11.94 -3.17 16.96
C PHE A 140 12.26 -3.00 15.48
N SER A 141 12.40 -1.76 15.04
CA SER A 141 12.56 -1.39 13.64
C SER A 141 13.79 -0.50 13.42
N PRO A 142 15.00 -1.09 13.38
CA PRO A 142 16.20 -0.37 13.00
C PRO A 142 16.22 -0.05 11.51
N ARG A 143 16.81 1.10 11.15
CA ARG A 143 16.99 1.51 9.76
C ARG A 143 18.22 2.42 9.62
N GLY A 144 18.81 2.37 8.43
CA GLY A 144 19.94 3.21 8.09
C GLY A 144 19.91 3.64 6.64
N GLN A 145 20.47 4.80 6.38
CA GLN A 145 20.67 5.33 5.05
C GLN A 145 22.06 5.95 4.98
N PHE A 146 22.72 5.73 3.88
CA PHE A 146 23.99 6.35 3.52
C PHE A 146 23.88 6.94 2.14
N ALA A 147 24.39 8.15 1.93
CA ALA A 147 24.45 8.77 0.63
C ALA A 147 25.83 9.43 0.45
N ILE A 148 26.32 9.37 -0.77
CA ILE A 148 27.57 10.00 -1.18
C ILE A 148 27.35 10.81 -2.46
N LYS A 149 27.81 12.05 -2.44
CA LYS A 149 27.95 12.91 -3.62
C LYS A 149 29.45 13.11 -3.89
N PRO A 150 30.01 12.33 -4.83
CA PRO A 150 31.41 12.45 -5.19
C PRO A 150 31.76 13.83 -5.76
N SER A 151 33.00 14.25 -5.63
CA SER A 151 33.51 15.54 -6.13
C SER A 151 33.94 15.52 -7.60
N TRP A 152 33.47 14.55 -8.40
CA TRP A 152 33.74 14.49 -9.82
C TRP A 152 32.91 15.51 -10.62
N LYS A 153 33.19 15.63 -11.94
CA LYS A 153 32.51 16.64 -12.79
C LYS A 153 30.99 16.40 -12.93
N ALA A 154 30.58 15.13 -12.91
CA ALA A 154 29.17 14.78 -13.02
C ALA A 154 28.46 15.01 -11.66
N ASP A 155 27.38 15.77 -11.66
CA ASP A 155 26.59 15.99 -10.45
C ASP A 155 25.70 14.77 -10.14
N MET A 156 26.30 13.80 -9.45
CA MET A 156 25.65 12.54 -9.08
C MET A 156 25.62 12.34 -7.57
N LEU A 157 24.50 11.86 -7.09
CA LEU A 157 24.31 11.38 -5.72
C LEU A 157 23.97 9.89 -5.77
N PHE A 158 24.66 9.10 -4.98
CA PHE A 158 24.35 7.68 -4.77
C PHE A 158 23.82 7.47 -3.37
N ARG A 159 22.81 6.63 -3.23
CA ARG A 159 22.15 6.35 -1.96
C ARG A 159 21.96 4.84 -1.78
N ILE A 160 22.27 4.36 -0.58
CA ILE A 160 21.87 3.04 -0.10
C ILE A 160 21.04 3.20 1.17
N ALA A 161 19.92 2.51 1.24
CA ALA A 161 19.09 2.47 2.45
C ALA A 161 18.70 1.02 2.76
N ALA A 162 18.79 0.67 4.03
CA ALA A 162 18.36 -0.63 4.52
C ALA A 162 17.62 -0.47 5.85
N GLY A 163 16.64 -1.35 6.10
CA GLY A 163 15.94 -1.29 7.37
C GLY A 163 14.92 -2.39 7.55
N VAL A 164 14.55 -2.57 8.81
CA VAL A 164 13.44 -3.41 9.23
C VAL A 164 12.25 -2.51 9.50
N TYR A 165 11.16 -2.77 8.83
CA TYR A 165 9.91 -2.04 8.97
C TYR A 165 8.85 -3.00 9.50
N GLN A 166 8.25 -2.63 10.62
CA GLN A 166 7.19 -3.43 11.22
C GLN A 166 5.98 -2.54 11.47
N GLN A 167 4.81 -3.08 11.16
CA GLN A 167 3.53 -2.40 11.32
C GLN A 167 2.63 -3.25 12.21
N PRO A 168 2.28 -2.74 13.41
CA PRO A 168 1.22 -3.35 14.20
C PRO A 168 -0.09 -3.40 13.43
N PRO A 169 -0.92 -4.44 13.62
CA PRO A 169 -2.19 -4.52 12.93
C PRO A 169 -3.09 -3.35 13.34
N PHE A 170 -3.78 -2.74 12.39
CA PHE A 170 -4.89 -1.84 12.68
C PHE A 170 -6.19 -2.64 12.87
N TYR A 171 -7.23 -2.02 13.38
CA TYR A 171 -8.44 -2.73 13.78
C TYR A 171 -8.98 -3.71 12.73
N ARG A 172 -9.08 -3.31 11.45
CA ARG A 172 -9.60 -4.18 10.38
C ARG A 172 -8.75 -5.41 10.08
N GLU A 173 -7.44 -5.34 10.32
CA GLU A 173 -6.52 -6.48 10.14
C GLU A 173 -6.66 -7.54 11.23
N LEU A 174 -7.27 -7.19 12.36
CA LEU A 174 -7.56 -8.11 13.47
C LEU A 174 -8.82 -8.94 13.23
N ARG A 175 -9.65 -8.52 12.29
CA ARG A 175 -10.95 -9.12 12.01
C ARG A 175 -10.85 -10.05 10.80
N ASP A 176 -11.20 -11.30 10.99
CA ASP A 176 -11.25 -12.29 9.92
C ASP A 176 -12.48 -12.13 8.99
N GLN A 177 -12.60 -13.01 8.03
CA GLN A 177 -13.67 -12.99 7.03
C GLN A 177 -15.05 -13.24 7.62
N THR A 178 -15.15 -13.89 8.79
CA THR A 178 -16.41 -14.14 9.49
C THR A 178 -16.82 -12.98 10.41
N GLY A 179 -15.95 -11.97 10.54
CA GLY A 179 -16.19 -10.84 11.45
C GLY A 179 -15.62 -11.03 12.86
N THR A 180 -14.96 -12.16 13.14
CA THR A 180 -14.42 -12.49 14.44
C THR A 180 -13.05 -11.85 14.66
N ILE A 181 -12.79 -11.36 15.88
CA ILE A 181 -11.48 -10.79 16.23
C ILE A 181 -10.48 -11.91 16.52
N GLN A 182 -9.32 -11.81 15.87
CA GLN A 182 -8.18 -12.69 16.04
C GLN A 182 -7.10 -11.95 16.85
N PRO A 183 -6.98 -12.17 18.17
CA PRO A 183 -6.08 -11.39 19.02
C PRO A 183 -4.60 -11.68 18.76
N ASP A 184 -4.28 -12.82 18.19
CA ASP A 184 -2.91 -13.30 17.95
C ASP A 184 -2.29 -12.76 16.68
N VAL A 185 -2.99 -11.93 15.92
CA VAL A 185 -2.43 -11.29 14.71
C VAL A 185 -1.19 -10.49 15.06
N LYS A 186 -0.09 -10.84 14.43
CA LYS A 186 1.24 -10.24 14.66
C LYS A 186 1.45 -9.03 13.76
N ALA A 187 2.38 -8.18 14.17
CA ALA A 187 2.89 -7.13 13.29
C ALA A 187 3.47 -7.73 12.01
N GLN A 188 3.05 -7.21 10.87
CA GLN A 188 3.68 -7.52 9.60
C GLN A 188 5.09 -6.94 9.58
N LYS A 189 6.08 -7.70 9.11
CA LYS A 189 7.49 -7.31 9.07
C LYS A 189 7.98 -7.28 7.63
N SER A 190 8.70 -6.23 7.27
CA SER A 190 9.35 -6.09 5.98
C SER A 190 10.79 -5.66 6.15
N ILE A 191 11.72 -6.35 5.50
CA ILE A 191 13.13 -5.97 5.38
C ILE A 191 13.29 -5.32 4.02
N HIS A 192 13.77 -4.09 3.99
CA HIS A 192 13.97 -3.31 2.76
C HIS A 192 15.44 -3.10 2.49
N LEU A 193 15.81 -3.21 1.22
CA LEU A 193 17.06 -2.73 0.66
C LEU A 193 16.74 -1.85 -0.54
N VAL A 194 17.30 -0.64 -0.59
CA VAL A 194 17.09 0.34 -1.66
C VAL A 194 18.43 0.89 -2.10
N LEU A 195 18.66 0.90 -3.39
CA LEU A 195 19.80 1.56 -4.04
C LEU A 195 19.24 2.66 -4.93
N GLY A 196 19.69 3.88 -4.73
CA GLY A 196 19.23 5.04 -5.48
C GLY A 196 20.36 5.84 -6.10
N ASN A 197 20.08 6.45 -7.23
CA ASN A 197 20.96 7.39 -7.89
C ASN A 197 20.16 8.63 -8.32
N GLU A 198 20.75 9.80 -8.14
CA GLU A 198 20.28 11.06 -8.72
C GLU A 198 21.40 11.64 -9.56
N TYR A 199 21.08 12.02 -10.79
CA TYR A 199 22.00 12.63 -11.73
C TYR A 199 21.40 13.92 -12.28
N SER A 200 22.06 15.06 -11.95
CA SER A 200 21.71 16.36 -12.50
C SER A 200 22.68 16.68 -13.65
N PHE A 201 22.14 17.05 -14.81
CA PHE A 201 22.93 17.32 -16.00
C PHE A 201 22.26 18.39 -16.87
N GLU A 202 23.02 18.93 -17.78
CA GLU A 202 22.51 19.84 -18.81
C GLU A 202 22.36 19.10 -20.14
N LEU A 203 21.19 19.28 -20.76
CA LEU A 203 20.93 18.84 -22.13
C LEU A 203 20.30 20.01 -22.88
N TRP A 204 20.83 20.34 -24.06
CA TRP A 204 20.45 21.54 -24.84
C TRP A 204 20.58 22.86 -24.05
N ASN A 205 21.59 22.99 -23.18
CA ASN A 205 21.81 24.10 -22.25
C ASN A 205 20.62 24.31 -21.30
N ARG A 206 19.96 23.26 -20.89
CA ARG A 206 18.83 23.26 -19.97
C ARG A 206 19.01 22.23 -18.87
N PRO A 207 18.49 22.48 -17.67
CA PRO A 207 18.64 21.56 -16.55
C PRO A 207 17.74 20.35 -16.70
N PHE A 208 18.33 19.19 -16.45
CA PHE A 208 17.64 17.90 -16.33
C PHE A 208 18.10 17.20 -15.06
N LYS A 209 17.18 16.43 -14.48
CA LYS A 209 17.46 15.56 -13.33
C LYS A 209 16.87 14.17 -13.59
N LEU A 210 17.73 13.16 -13.57
CA LEU A 210 17.37 11.76 -13.59
C LEU A 210 17.45 11.22 -12.16
N SER A 211 16.36 10.65 -11.66
CA SER A 211 16.33 9.91 -10.41
C SER A 211 15.98 8.46 -10.73
N SER A 212 16.74 7.51 -10.17
CA SER A 212 16.49 6.09 -10.34
C SER A 212 16.69 5.34 -9.03
N GLU A 213 15.85 4.34 -8.80
CA GLU A 213 15.92 3.49 -7.62
C GLU A 213 15.66 2.03 -8.00
N VAL A 214 16.42 1.13 -7.40
CA VAL A 214 16.16 -0.31 -7.39
C VAL A 214 15.89 -0.72 -5.96
N TYR A 215 14.87 -1.51 -5.74
CA TYR A 215 14.53 -1.95 -4.40
C TYR A 215 14.15 -3.43 -4.33
N TYR A 216 14.42 -3.99 -3.17
CA TYR A 216 13.98 -5.33 -2.78
C TYR A 216 13.38 -5.28 -1.38
N LYS A 217 12.23 -5.93 -1.19
CA LYS A 217 11.53 -6.05 0.08
C LYS A 217 11.19 -7.51 0.32
N ASN A 218 11.56 -8.01 1.49
CA ASN A 218 11.15 -9.33 1.97
C ASN A 218 10.15 -9.16 3.11
N LEU A 219 8.98 -9.77 3.00
CA LEU A 219 7.88 -9.63 3.94
C LEU A 219 7.61 -10.95 4.66
N THR A 220 7.47 -10.88 5.96
CA THR A 220 7.10 -12.01 6.83
C THR A 220 5.94 -11.63 7.74
N ASN A 221 5.23 -12.60 8.27
CA ASN A 221 3.99 -12.40 9.02
C ASN A 221 2.96 -11.60 8.22
N VAL A 222 2.90 -11.83 6.92
CA VAL A 222 1.92 -11.15 6.06
C VAL A 222 0.53 -11.64 6.41
N ASN A 223 -0.38 -10.69 6.57
CA ASN A 223 -1.80 -10.97 6.72
C ASN A 223 -2.47 -10.89 5.35
N PRO A 224 -2.78 -12.03 4.71
CA PRO A 224 -3.41 -12.03 3.40
C PRO A 224 -4.77 -11.35 3.43
N TYR A 225 -5.15 -10.82 2.29
CA TYR A 225 -6.47 -10.23 2.12
C TYR A 225 -7.03 -10.51 0.71
N THR A 226 -8.33 -10.51 0.63
CA THR A 226 -9.06 -10.60 -0.64
C THR A 226 -9.73 -9.26 -0.95
N LEU A 227 -9.96 -9.03 -2.23
CA LEU A 227 -10.76 -7.90 -2.73
C LEU A 227 -12.10 -8.43 -3.19
N GLU A 228 -13.15 -8.11 -2.45
CA GLU A 228 -14.51 -8.48 -2.79
C GLU A 228 -15.29 -7.20 -3.13
N ASP A 229 -15.68 -7.06 -4.38
CA ASP A 229 -16.19 -5.83 -4.95
C ASP A 229 -15.20 -4.67 -4.73
N VAL A 230 -15.45 -3.78 -3.80
CA VAL A 230 -14.56 -2.68 -3.41
C VAL A 230 -14.06 -2.81 -1.96
N ARG A 231 -14.30 -3.96 -1.32
CA ARG A 231 -13.97 -4.19 0.09
C ARG A 231 -12.74 -5.04 0.23
N ILE A 232 -11.88 -4.67 1.19
CA ILE A 232 -10.75 -5.48 1.62
C ILE A 232 -11.21 -6.35 2.79
N ARG A 233 -11.02 -7.67 2.65
CA ARG A 233 -11.27 -8.66 3.70
C ARG A 233 -9.98 -9.35 4.07
N TYR A 234 -9.56 -9.18 5.31
CA TYR A 234 -8.34 -9.79 5.81
C TYR A 234 -8.60 -11.22 6.30
N ALA A 235 -7.59 -12.08 6.15
CA ALA A 235 -7.62 -13.43 6.71
C ALA A 235 -7.39 -13.44 8.24
N ALA A 236 -6.78 -12.38 8.76
CA ALA A 236 -6.37 -12.21 10.16
C ALA A 236 -5.51 -13.38 10.70
N ALA A 237 -4.63 -13.93 9.87
CA ALA A 237 -3.92 -15.16 10.16
C ALA A 237 -2.38 -15.08 10.14
N ASN A 238 -1.75 -14.07 9.55
CA ASN A 238 -0.29 -13.95 9.34
C ASN A 238 0.36 -15.22 8.73
N ASN A 239 -0.37 -15.96 7.92
CA ASN A 239 0.02 -17.25 7.35
C ASN A 239 0.74 -17.13 5.99
N ALA A 240 1.18 -15.92 5.63
CA ALA A 240 1.87 -15.71 4.38
C ALA A 240 3.25 -15.05 4.55
N THR A 241 4.10 -15.32 3.58
CA THR A 241 5.33 -14.60 3.28
C THR A 241 5.18 -13.94 1.92
N ALA A 242 5.89 -12.84 1.69
CA ALA A 242 5.81 -12.15 0.42
C ALA A 242 7.15 -11.48 0.08
N TYR A 243 7.30 -11.12 -1.18
CA TYR A 243 8.39 -10.24 -1.61
C TYR A 243 7.88 -9.18 -2.58
N ALA A 244 8.65 -8.11 -2.67
CA ALA A 244 8.47 -7.13 -3.72
C ALA A 244 9.85 -6.64 -4.19
N TYR A 245 10.03 -6.55 -5.49
CA TYR A 245 11.18 -5.87 -6.06
C TYR A 245 10.76 -5.03 -7.24
N GLY A 246 11.53 -4.01 -7.52
CA GLY A 246 11.22 -3.13 -8.61
C GLY A 246 12.34 -2.15 -8.92
N PHE A 247 12.07 -1.41 -9.96
CA PHE A 247 12.90 -0.33 -10.47
C PHE A 247 12.00 0.85 -10.78
N ASP A 248 12.32 2.01 -10.22
CA ASP A 248 11.64 3.26 -10.49
C ASP A 248 12.63 4.26 -11.11
N MET A 249 12.19 4.97 -12.12
CA MET A 249 12.97 6.01 -12.81
C MET A 249 12.10 7.22 -13.08
N ARG A 250 12.66 8.42 -12.88
CA ARG A 250 12.02 9.66 -13.22
C ARG A 250 13.02 10.63 -13.84
N LEU A 251 12.73 11.10 -15.03
CA LEU A 251 13.43 12.18 -15.71
C LEU A 251 12.60 13.44 -15.65
N ASN A 252 13.10 14.46 -14.97
CA ASN A 252 12.53 15.81 -14.97
C ASN A 252 13.42 16.71 -15.80
N GLY A 253 12.85 17.70 -16.47
CA GLY A 253 13.67 18.70 -17.14
C GLY A 253 12.89 19.73 -17.93
N ALA A 254 13.62 20.73 -18.38
CA ALA A 254 13.12 21.78 -19.25
C ALA A 254 13.16 21.33 -20.71
N PHE A 255 12.31 20.38 -21.09
CA PHE A 255 12.20 19.91 -22.48
C PHE A 255 11.83 21.04 -23.45
N VAL A 256 11.01 21.97 -22.98
CA VAL A 256 10.66 23.21 -23.63
C VAL A 256 11.13 24.37 -22.74
N PRO A 257 11.79 25.42 -23.29
CA PRO A 257 12.25 26.57 -22.51
C PRO A 257 11.13 27.20 -21.69
N GLY A 258 11.37 27.42 -20.38
CA GLY A 258 10.41 28.04 -19.48
C GLY A 258 9.29 27.09 -18.99
N THR A 259 9.33 25.81 -19.33
CA THR A 259 8.42 24.79 -18.82
C THR A 259 9.18 23.66 -18.15
N GLU A 260 8.53 22.94 -17.24
CA GLU A 260 9.08 21.74 -16.63
C GLU A 260 8.18 20.54 -16.98
N SER A 261 8.77 19.54 -17.61
CA SER A 261 8.11 18.29 -17.98
C SER A 261 8.80 17.11 -17.33
N TRP A 262 8.10 16.00 -17.19
CA TRP A 262 8.70 14.79 -16.63
C TRP A 262 8.15 13.51 -17.27
N VAL A 263 8.99 12.49 -17.21
CA VAL A 263 8.66 11.11 -17.58
C VAL A 263 9.02 10.22 -16.39
N SER A 264 8.09 9.39 -15.97
CA SER A 264 8.31 8.38 -14.92
C SER A 264 8.02 6.98 -15.45
N LEU A 265 8.88 6.04 -15.06
CA LEU A 265 8.76 4.62 -15.38
C LEU A 265 8.89 3.84 -14.07
N GLY A 266 8.00 2.88 -13.86
CA GLY A 266 8.05 1.97 -12.73
C GLY A 266 7.86 0.53 -13.18
N PHE A 267 8.67 -0.37 -12.65
CA PHE A 267 8.51 -1.81 -12.75
C PHE A 267 8.42 -2.39 -11.36
N LEU A 268 7.35 -3.11 -11.08
CA LEU A 268 7.12 -3.78 -9.81
C LEU A 268 6.75 -5.24 -10.04
N LYS A 269 7.37 -6.12 -9.28
CA LYS A 269 6.87 -7.49 -9.08
C LYS A 269 6.66 -7.72 -7.59
N THR A 270 5.46 -8.14 -7.20
CA THR A 270 5.16 -8.52 -5.83
C THR A 270 4.30 -9.77 -5.81
N GLU A 271 4.75 -10.76 -5.05
CA GLU A 271 4.09 -12.06 -4.90
C GLU A 271 4.03 -12.45 -3.43
N GLU A 272 3.07 -13.28 -3.09
CA GLU A 272 2.90 -13.84 -1.75
C GLU A 272 2.70 -15.35 -1.80
N ASN A 273 3.16 -16.01 -0.74
CA ASN A 273 3.04 -17.45 -0.56
C ASN A 273 2.20 -17.68 0.70
N ILE A 274 0.96 -18.09 0.51
CA ILE A 274 -0.01 -18.35 1.57
C ILE A 274 0.06 -19.84 1.91
N ASP A 275 0.22 -20.17 3.19
CA ASP A 275 0.30 -21.54 3.71
C ASP A 275 1.38 -22.41 3.03
N ASN A 276 2.46 -21.79 2.54
CA ASN A 276 3.55 -22.45 1.82
C ASN A 276 3.13 -23.21 0.54
N ARG A 277 2.04 -22.79 -0.10
CA ARG A 277 1.49 -23.42 -1.31
C ARG A 277 2.16 -22.97 -2.62
N GLY A 278 3.13 -22.07 -2.56
CA GLY A 278 3.79 -21.44 -3.69
C GLY A 278 3.42 -19.97 -3.84
N TYR A 279 4.13 -19.27 -4.73
CA TYR A 279 3.94 -17.83 -4.92
C TYR A 279 2.86 -17.52 -5.94
N ILE A 280 1.98 -16.58 -5.57
CA ILE A 280 0.95 -15.97 -6.43
C ILE A 280 1.09 -14.45 -6.43
N SER A 281 0.60 -13.79 -7.46
CA SER A 281 0.61 -12.33 -7.53
C SER A 281 -0.26 -11.72 -6.43
N ARG A 282 0.29 -10.75 -5.71
CA ARG A 282 -0.48 -9.98 -4.73
C ARG A 282 -1.49 -9.06 -5.43
N PRO A 283 -2.60 -8.70 -4.78
CA PRO A 283 -3.59 -7.78 -5.37
C PRO A 283 -3.03 -6.42 -5.83
N THR A 284 -1.87 -6.02 -5.30
CA THR A 284 -1.18 -4.77 -5.66
C THR A 284 -0.10 -4.94 -6.73
N ASP A 285 0.03 -6.12 -7.35
CA ASP A 285 1.08 -6.42 -8.33
C ASP A 285 0.81 -5.74 -9.67
N GLN A 286 1.19 -4.49 -9.79
CA GLN A 286 1.12 -3.70 -11.01
C GLN A 286 2.51 -3.67 -11.69
N ARG A 287 2.67 -4.45 -12.75
CA ARG A 287 3.97 -4.77 -13.35
C ARG A 287 4.68 -3.61 -13.99
N PHE A 288 3.95 -2.73 -14.66
CA PHE A 288 4.51 -1.59 -15.37
C PHE A 288 3.64 -0.37 -15.18
N GLN A 289 4.30 0.76 -14.95
CA GLN A 289 3.67 2.08 -14.82
C GLN A 289 4.47 3.08 -15.64
N LEU A 290 3.77 3.88 -16.44
CA LEU A 290 4.31 4.99 -17.19
C LEU A 290 3.47 6.23 -16.91
N GLY A 291 4.14 7.30 -16.51
CA GLY A 291 3.54 8.62 -16.39
C GLY A 291 4.35 9.64 -17.17
N ILE A 292 3.69 10.48 -17.93
CA ILE A 292 4.31 11.58 -18.68
C ILE A 292 3.51 12.84 -18.44
N LEU A 293 4.18 13.90 -17.99
CA LEU A 293 3.66 15.25 -18.03
C LEU A 293 4.50 16.05 -19.02
N TRP A 294 3.89 16.45 -20.10
CA TRP A 294 4.50 17.33 -21.11
C TRP A 294 3.87 18.70 -21.03
N GLN A 295 4.70 19.75 -20.99
CA GLN A 295 4.25 21.13 -21.01
C GLN A 295 4.92 21.86 -22.18
N ASP A 296 4.12 22.65 -22.89
CA ASP A 296 4.57 23.45 -24.02
C ASP A 296 3.76 24.72 -24.15
N TYR A 297 4.28 25.72 -24.89
CA TYR A 297 3.54 26.89 -25.29
C TYR A 297 2.95 26.70 -26.70
N ILE A 298 1.77 27.25 -26.92
CA ILE A 298 1.21 27.24 -28.25
C ILE A 298 2.01 28.24 -29.11
N PRO A 299 2.65 27.84 -30.23
CA PRO A 299 3.59 28.70 -30.96
C PRO A 299 3.02 30.03 -31.42
N THR A 300 1.73 30.08 -31.71
CA THR A 300 1.03 31.30 -32.19
C THR A 300 0.49 32.15 -31.04
N ILE A 301 0.44 31.63 -29.83
CA ILE A 301 -0.11 32.30 -28.63
C ILE A 301 0.82 32.02 -27.43
N PRO A 302 1.94 32.79 -27.29
CA PRO A 302 2.92 32.51 -26.20
C PRO A 302 2.40 32.63 -24.81
N SER A 303 1.27 33.31 -24.58
CA SER A 303 0.58 33.40 -23.29
C SER A 303 -0.26 32.13 -22.98
N LEU A 304 -0.47 31.24 -23.93
CA LEU A 304 -1.25 30.02 -23.76
C LEU A 304 -0.32 28.82 -23.60
N ARG A 305 -0.30 28.25 -22.39
CA ARG A 305 0.42 27.03 -22.08
C ARG A 305 -0.49 25.83 -22.20
N MET A 306 -0.02 24.81 -22.89
CA MET A 306 -0.64 23.50 -23.01
C MET A 306 0.08 22.51 -22.11
N TYR A 307 -0.65 21.62 -21.48
CA TYR A 307 -0.09 20.44 -20.82
C TYR A 307 -0.83 19.16 -21.21
N LEU A 308 -0.06 18.11 -21.46
CA LEU A 308 -0.53 16.77 -21.76
C LEU A 308 -0.07 15.84 -20.64
N ASN A 309 -1.02 15.19 -19.99
CA ASN A 309 -0.74 14.15 -19.00
C ASN A 309 -1.14 12.79 -19.57
N LEU A 310 -0.16 11.89 -19.69
CA LEU A 310 -0.37 10.52 -20.15
C LEU A 310 -0.08 9.55 -19.01
N VAL A 311 -0.99 8.63 -18.77
CA VAL A 311 -0.83 7.56 -17.79
C VAL A 311 -1.12 6.22 -18.45
N TYR A 312 -0.19 5.29 -18.29
CA TYR A 312 -0.36 3.91 -18.67
C TYR A 312 0.05 3.00 -17.50
N ASN A 313 -0.85 2.13 -17.08
CA ASN A 313 -0.58 1.15 -16.03
C ASN A 313 -1.08 -0.22 -16.47
N THR A 314 -0.26 -1.24 -16.34
CA THR A 314 -0.72 -2.62 -16.55
C THR A 314 -1.77 -3.01 -15.52
N GLY A 315 -2.67 -3.91 -15.90
CA GLY A 315 -3.72 -4.40 -15.03
C GLY A 315 -3.15 -5.09 -13.78
N VAL A 316 -3.78 -4.81 -12.64
CA VAL A 316 -3.54 -5.55 -11.38
C VAL A 316 -4.31 -6.87 -11.38
N PRO A 317 -3.95 -7.86 -10.54
CA PRO A 317 -4.80 -9.02 -10.30
C PRO A 317 -6.21 -8.62 -9.90
N GLY A 318 -7.22 -9.30 -10.45
CA GLY A 318 -8.63 -8.92 -10.28
C GLY A 318 -9.20 -9.16 -8.89
N GLY A 319 -8.42 -9.80 -8.02
CA GLY A 319 -8.87 -10.20 -6.70
C GLY A 319 -9.67 -11.49 -6.71
N SER A 320 -9.73 -12.14 -5.56
CA SER A 320 -10.49 -13.36 -5.33
C SER A 320 -11.66 -13.05 -4.41
N PRO A 321 -12.87 -13.59 -4.65
CA PRO A 321 -13.94 -13.53 -3.66
C PRO A 321 -13.53 -14.21 -2.34
N SER A 322 -14.11 -13.78 -1.23
CA SER A 322 -13.75 -14.30 0.10
C SER A 322 -14.00 -15.81 0.28
N TYR A 323 -14.93 -16.37 -0.50
CA TYR A 323 -15.26 -17.78 -0.49
C TYR A 323 -14.42 -18.65 -1.43
N ALA A 324 -13.55 -18.03 -2.23
CA ALA A 324 -12.78 -18.73 -3.24
C ALA A 324 -11.29 -18.72 -2.94
N ASP A 325 -10.61 -19.78 -3.36
CA ASP A 325 -9.16 -19.88 -3.22
C ASP A 325 -8.46 -18.85 -4.11
N PRO A 326 -7.66 -17.91 -3.56
CA PRO A 326 -6.95 -16.90 -4.33
C PRO A 326 -6.00 -17.48 -5.38
N TYR A 327 -5.53 -18.71 -5.22
CA TYR A 327 -4.68 -19.41 -6.20
C TYR A 327 -5.37 -19.67 -7.54
N ASN A 328 -6.69 -19.74 -7.53
CA ASN A 328 -7.51 -19.93 -8.73
C ASN A 328 -7.92 -18.60 -9.41
N PHE A 329 -7.63 -17.46 -8.77
CA PHE A 329 -8.07 -16.14 -9.22
C PHE A 329 -6.89 -15.22 -9.54
N GLN A 330 -6.04 -15.62 -10.46
CA GLN A 330 -4.84 -14.88 -10.87
C GLN A 330 -5.01 -14.07 -12.15
N ASN A 331 -6.25 -13.94 -12.64
CA ASN A 331 -6.56 -13.12 -13.82
C ASN A 331 -6.28 -11.65 -13.54
N ARG A 332 -5.71 -10.95 -14.53
CA ARG A 332 -5.44 -9.52 -14.45
C ARG A 332 -6.58 -8.71 -15.06
N LEU A 333 -6.86 -7.57 -14.46
CA LEU A 333 -7.73 -6.55 -15.03
C LEU A 333 -7.11 -5.98 -16.30
N ARG A 334 -7.91 -5.25 -17.07
CA ARG A 334 -7.42 -4.54 -18.25
C ARG A 334 -6.45 -3.43 -17.84
N ASP A 335 -5.50 -3.15 -18.72
CA ASP A 335 -4.59 -2.02 -18.57
C ASP A 335 -5.36 -0.70 -18.51
N ASN A 336 -4.92 0.17 -17.63
CA ASN A 336 -5.44 1.52 -17.51
C ASN A 336 -4.66 2.46 -18.42
N LYS A 337 -5.36 3.17 -19.29
CA LYS A 337 -4.81 4.17 -20.22
C LYS A 337 -5.60 5.45 -20.07
N ARG A 338 -4.90 6.55 -19.79
CA ARG A 338 -5.53 7.85 -19.63
C ARG A 338 -4.69 8.94 -20.28
N ALA A 339 -5.36 9.83 -20.98
CA ALA A 339 -4.78 11.04 -21.53
C ALA A 339 -5.63 12.24 -21.13
N ASP A 340 -5.01 13.23 -20.50
CA ASP A 340 -5.65 14.50 -20.12
C ASP A 340 -4.93 15.64 -20.81
N LEU A 341 -5.68 16.53 -21.44
CA LEU A 341 -5.21 17.76 -22.03
C LEU A 341 -5.72 18.95 -21.24
N GLY A 342 -4.84 19.87 -20.92
CA GLY A 342 -5.22 21.09 -20.24
C GLY A 342 -4.56 22.32 -20.90
N LEU A 343 -5.24 23.44 -20.80
CA LEU A 343 -4.78 24.75 -21.27
C LEU A 343 -4.78 25.73 -20.11
N SER A 344 -3.73 26.54 -20.02
CA SER A 344 -3.60 27.60 -19.03
C SER A 344 -3.23 28.90 -19.73
N LEU A 345 -4.06 29.92 -19.57
CA LEU A 345 -3.76 31.26 -20.05
C LEU A 345 -2.97 32.00 -18.97
N ILE A 346 -1.75 32.41 -19.33
CA ILE A 346 -0.90 33.21 -18.44
C ILE A 346 -1.20 34.68 -18.75
N HIS A 347 -1.84 35.37 -17.83
CA HIS A 347 -1.95 36.83 -17.88
C HIS A 347 -0.58 37.40 -17.51
N ILE A 348 0.05 38.12 -18.45
CA ILE A 348 1.24 38.92 -18.20
C ILE A 348 0.80 40.31 -17.78
#